data_f015600a069a602e19033ff467e86f17
#
_entry.id   f015600a069a602e19033ff467e86f17
#
_cell.length_a   1.000
_cell.length_b   1.000
_cell.length_c   1.000
_cell.angle_alpha   90.00
_cell.angle_beta   90.00
_cell.angle_gamma   90.00
#
_symmetry.space_group_name_H-M   'P 1'
#
loop_
_entity.id
_entity.type
_entity.pdbx_description
1 polymer ?
#
loop_
_entity_poly.entity_id
_entity_poly.type
_entity_poly.pdbx_seq_one_letter_code
_entity_poly.pdbx_strand_id
1 'polypeptide(L)'
;MNKNILYLIILLVIYFLFFLRKKHKIYGKVSKNNNEIKRGLMFRRNKLRYNEGMLFKMHYQNNSMWMKNTYIPLDVIFLDHNMVIVGYVEDTVPLSLIPISINKKSKYVLEMNSGSIRLHNMKISDRIMFKEI
;
A
#
# COMPACT_ATOMS: atom_id res chain seq x y z
N MET A 1 34.16 -4.93 22.87
CA MET A 1 33.74 -3.76 22.07
C MET A 1 32.97 -2.81 22.97
N ASN A 2 33.27 -1.52 22.86
CA ASN A 2 32.56 -0.47 23.61
C ASN A 2 31.08 -0.43 23.19
N LYS A 3 30.17 -0.36 24.17
CA LYS A 3 28.71 -0.30 23.92
C LYS A 3 28.32 0.85 22.96
N ASN A 4 28.99 1.99 23.07
CA ASN A 4 28.74 3.13 22.20
C ASN A 4 29.11 2.85 20.74
N ILE A 5 30.19 2.12 20.50
CA ILE A 5 30.60 1.71 19.16
C ILE A 5 29.60 0.70 18.59
N LEU A 6 29.14 -0.23 19.42
CA LEU A 6 28.12 -1.20 19.02
C LEU A 6 26.81 -0.50 18.60
N TYR A 7 26.33 0.46 19.39
CA TYR A 7 25.14 1.25 19.05
C TYR A 7 25.32 2.03 17.73
N LEU A 8 26.49 2.63 17.53
CA LEU A 8 26.78 3.34 16.28
C LEU A 8 26.75 2.41 15.08
N ILE A 9 27.34 1.22 15.18
CA ILE A 9 27.31 0.21 14.12
C ILE A 9 25.88 -0.22 13.82
N ILE A 10 25.08 -0.48 14.85
CA ILE A 10 23.66 -0.86 14.69
C ILE A 10 22.88 0.24 13.97
N LEU A 11 23.07 1.50 14.34
CA LEU A 11 22.42 2.64 13.70
C LEU A 11 22.85 2.79 12.23
N LEU A 12 24.13 2.58 11.92
CA LEU A 12 24.63 2.61 10.55
C LEU A 12 24.06 1.48 9.70
N VAL A 13 23.94 0.28 10.27
CA VAL A 13 23.34 -0.88 9.58
C VAL A 13 21.86 -0.61 9.32
N ILE A 14 21.11 -0.11 10.30
CA ILE A 14 19.70 0.25 10.15
C ILE A 14 19.54 1.33 9.07
N TYR A 15 20.37 2.36 9.09
CA TYR A 15 20.38 3.42 8.08
C TYR A 15 20.66 2.87 6.68
N PHE A 16 21.66 2.00 6.56
CA PHE A 16 22.04 1.36 5.30
C PHE A 16 20.91 0.46 4.76
N LEU A 17 20.30 -0.36 5.61
CA LEU A 17 19.15 -1.19 5.26
C LEU A 17 17.96 -0.35 4.84
N PHE A 18 17.71 0.79 5.50
CA PHE A 18 16.68 1.74 5.11
C PHE A 18 16.95 2.34 3.73
N PHE A 19 18.19 2.68 3.44
CA PHE A 19 18.60 3.24 2.16
C PHE A 19 18.50 2.24 1.00
N LEU A 20 18.69 0.94 1.29
CA LEU A 20 18.57 -0.15 0.32
C LEU A 20 17.12 -0.55 -0.01
N ARG A 21 16.11 0.03 0.67
CA ARG A 21 14.72 -0.27 0.38
C ARG A 21 14.38 0.07 -1.06
N LYS A 22 13.78 -0.89 -1.75
CA LYS A 22 13.30 -0.67 -3.12
C LYS A 22 12.17 0.37 -3.11
N LYS A 23 12.20 1.25 -4.10
CA LYS A 23 11.18 2.27 -4.33
C LYS A 23 10.39 1.93 -5.57
N HIS A 24 9.07 2.01 -5.47
CA HIS A 24 8.15 1.77 -6.57
C HIS A 24 7.44 3.07 -6.94
N LYS A 25 7.54 3.47 -8.21
CA LYS A 25 6.89 4.67 -8.73
C LYS A 25 5.49 4.31 -9.22
N ILE A 26 4.49 4.79 -8.52
CA ILE A 26 3.07 4.59 -8.82
C ILE A 26 2.40 5.94 -8.97
N TYR A 27 1.45 6.06 -9.87
CA TYR A 27 0.67 7.27 -10.08
C TYR A 27 -0.83 6.97 -10.04
N GLY A 28 -1.64 7.98 -9.80
CA GLY A 28 -3.08 7.82 -9.79
C GLY A 28 -3.81 8.91 -9.00
N LYS A 29 -5.03 8.59 -8.62
CA LYS A 29 -5.86 9.48 -7.82
C LYS A 29 -5.65 9.23 -6.32
N VAL A 30 -5.81 10.29 -5.54
CA VAL A 30 -5.83 10.24 -4.08
C VAL A 30 -7.24 10.50 -3.59
N SER A 31 -7.80 9.56 -2.82
CA SER A 31 -9.06 9.76 -2.11
C SER A 31 -8.82 10.49 -0.80
N LYS A 32 -9.38 11.69 -0.67
CA LYS A 32 -9.10 12.61 0.44
C LYS A 32 -10.28 12.81 1.41
N ASN A 33 -11.49 12.50 0.98
CA ASN A 33 -12.70 12.66 1.77
C ASN A 33 -13.48 11.34 1.89
N ASN A 34 -14.43 11.29 2.83
CA ASN A 34 -15.18 10.08 3.14
C ASN A 34 -15.97 9.53 1.93
N ASN A 35 -16.50 10.39 1.06
CA ASN A 35 -17.25 9.94 -0.11
C ASN A 35 -16.34 9.29 -1.15
N GLU A 36 -15.18 9.89 -1.41
CA GLU A 36 -14.17 9.32 -2.31
C GLU A 36 -13.62 7.99 -1.77
N ILE A 37 -13.35 7.92 -0.46
CA ILE A 37 -12.89 6.70 0.20
C ILE A 37 -13.94 5.59 0.08
N LYS A 38 -15.21 5.89 0.34
CA LYS A 38 -16.29 4.92 0.22
C LYS A 38 -16.47 4.41 -1.20
N ARG A 39 -16.39 5.32 -2.18
CA ARG A 39 -16.57 4.96 -3.59
C ARG A 39 -15.39 4.16 -4.13
N GLY A 40 -14.16 4.59 -3.85
CA GLY A 40 -12.96 3.95 -4.34
C GLY A 40 -13.04 3.62 -5.84
N LEU A 41 -12.77 2.37 -6.19
CA LEU A 41 -12.84 1.84 -7.56
C LEU A 41 -14.19 1.18 -7.89
N MET A 42 -15.24 1.45 -7.08
CA MET A 42 -16.58 0.92 -7.35
C MET A 42 -17.04 1.25 -8.78
N PHE A 43 -17.75 0.30 -9.38
CA PHE A 43 -18.36 0.41 -10.72
C PHE A 43 -17.39 0.55 -11.87
N ARG A 44 -16.08 0.51 -11.60
CA ARG A 44 -15.07 0.53 -12.67
C ARG A 44 -15.05 -0.84 -13.37
N ARG A 45 -15.12 -0.82 -14.71
CA ARG A 45 -15.12 -2.04 -15.52
C ARG A 45 -13.74 -2.35 -16.11
N ASN A 46 -12.98 -1.30 -16.44
CA ASN A 46 -11.65 -1.45 -17.05
C ASN A 46 -10.57 -1.50 -15.97
N LYS A 47 -9.59 -2.37 -16.14
CA LYS A 47 -8.40 -2.41 -15.30
C LYS A 47 -7.69 -1.06 -15.26
N LEU A 48 -6.97 -0.82 -14.20
CA LEU A 48 -6.02 0.29 -14.10
C LEU A 48 -4.85 0.06 -15.08
N ARG A 49 -4.10 1.09 -15.37
CA ARG A 49 -2.85 0.98 -16.15
C ARG A 49 -1.77 0.28 -15.32
N TYR A 50 -0.67 -0.10 -15.97
CA TYR A 50 0.43 -0.86 -15.36
C TYR A 50 0.96 -0.28 -14.03
N ASN A 51 1.25 1.02 -13.99
CA ASN A 51 1.77 1.71 -12.80
C ASN A 51 0.72 2.58 -12.11
N GLU A 52 -0.55 2.33 -12.36
CA GLU A 52 -1.64 3.11 -11.81
C GLU A 52 -2.20 2.45 -10.56
N GLY A 53 -2.51 3.27 -9.58
CA GLY A 53 -3.20 2.85 -8.37
C GLY A 53 -4.11 3.95 -7.84
N MET A 54 -4.98 3.59 -6.93
CA MET A 54 -5.79 4.54 -6.16
C MET A 54 -5.29 4.55 -4.72
N LEU A 55 -4.84 5.72 -4.26
CA LEU A 55 -4.33 5.92 -2.92
C LEU A 55 -5.40 6.51 -2.01
N PHE A 56 -5.65 5.84 -0.90
CA PHE A 56 -6.60 6.26 0.13
C PHE A 56 -5.84 6.83 1.32
N LYS A 57 -6.11 8.08 1.66
CA LYS A 57 -5.60 8.70 2.89
C LYS A 57 -6.55 8.36 4.03
N MET A 58 -6.10 7.53 4.94
CA MET A 58 -6.91 7.00 6.04
C MET A 58 -6.52 7.63 7.38
N HIS A 59 -7.31 7.34 8.43
CA HIS A 59 -6.84 7.53 9.80
C HIS A 59 -5.80 6.45 10.14
N TYR A 60 -4.83 6.79 10.99
CA TYR A 60 -3.83 5.83 11.43
C TYR A 60 -4.44 4.83 12.42
N GLN A 61 -4.85 3.70 11.91
CA GLN A 61 -5.56 2.63 12.63
C GLN A 61 -5.45 1.31 11.87
N ASN A 62 -6.02 0.25 12.41
CA ASN A 62 -6.25 -1.00 11.65
C ASN A 62 -7.31 -0.73 10.60
N ASN A 63 -6.88 -0.35 9.42
CA ASN A 63 -7.79 -0.07 8.31
C ASN A 63 -8.30 -1.36 7.69
N SER A 64 -9.56 -1.31 7.27
CA SER A 64 -10.23 -2.40 6.57
C SER A 64 -10.85 -1.86 5.29
N MET A 65 -10.68 -2.62 4.22
CA MET A 65 -11.28 -2.35 2.90
C MET A 65 -12.30 -3.45 2.57
N TRP A 66 -13.04 -3.29 1.52
CA TRP A 66 -13.94 -4.30 0.98
C TRP A 66 -14.02 -4.20 -0.54
N MET A 67 -14.59 -5.22 -1.16
CA MET A 67 -14.78 -5.27 -2.61
C MET A 67 -16.23 -4.98 -3.04
N LYS A 68 -17.01 -4.30 -2.19
CA LYS A 68 -18.40 -3.95 -2.51
C LYS A 68 -18.46 -3.16 -3.82
N ASN A 69 -19.32 -3.57 -4.74
CA ASN A 69 -19.51 -2.94 -6.05
C ASN A 69 -18.20 -2.75 -6.85
N THR A 70 -17.17 -3.51 -6.55
CA THR A 70 -15.88 -3.46 -7.22
C THR A 70 -15.73 -4.69 -8.12
N TYR A 71 -15.72 -4.45 -9.44
CA TYR A 71 -15.81 -5.51 -10.43
C TYR A 71 -14.44 -6.07 -10.85
N ILE A 72 -13.38 -5.29 -10.68
CA ILE A 72 -12.03 -5.71 -11.03
C ILE A 72 -11.31 -6.29 -9.81
N PRO A 73 -10.62 -7.42 -9.93
CA PRO A 73 -9.80 -7.93 -8.84
C PRO A 73 -8.63 -7.00 -8.57
N LEU A 74 -8.27 -6.83 -7.31
CA LEU A 74 -7.26 -5.87 -6.86
C LEU A 74 -6.22 -6.55 -5.96
N ASP A 75 -5.02 -5.95 -5.92
CA ASP A 75 -4.08 -6.07 -4.82
C ASP A 75 -4.27 -4.85 -3.91
N VAL A 76 -4.38 -5.09 -2.61
CA VAL A 76 -4.59 -4.05 -1.60
C VAL A 76 -3.35 -3.96 -0.73
N ILE A 77 -2.67 -2.81 -0.74
CA ILE A 77 -1.38 -2.58 -0.11
C ILE A 77 -1.55 -1.56 1.01
N PHE A 78 -1.12 -1.90 2.21
CA PHE A 78 -1.22 -1.05 3.39
C PHE A 78 0.12 -0.39 3.66
N LEU A 79 0.11 0.93 3.86
CA LEU A 79 1.30 1.76 3.98
C LEU A 79 1.29 2.55 5.29
N ASP A 80 2.46 2.75 5.86
CA ASP A 80 2.64 3.63 7.02
C ASP A 80 2.69 5.12 6.62
N HIS A 81 2.98 6.01 7.59
CA HIS A 81 3.12 7.45 7.36
C HIS A 81 4.22 7.82 6.35
N ASN A 82 5.21 6.97 6.19
CA ASN A 82 6.35 7.18 5.29
C ASN A 82 6.17 6.50 3.94
N MET A 83 4.94 6.04 3.64
CA MET A 83 4.63 5.30 2.41
C MET A 83 5.39 3.97 2.29
N VAL A 84 5.75 3.38 3.41
CA VAL A 84 6.42 2.06 3.50
C VAL A 84 5.37 0.97 3.60
N ILE A 85 5.53 -0.09 2.82
CA ILE A 85 4.62 -1.25 2.82
C ILE A 85 4.73 -1.97 4.16
N VAL A 86 3.63 -2.07 4.88
CA VAL A 86 3.53 -2.80 6.16
C VAL A 86 2.77 -4.11 6.04
N GLY A 87 2.07 -4.31 4.95
CA GLY A 87 1.36 -5.53 4.62
C GLY A 87 0.54 -5.37 3.35
N TYR A 88 0.01 -6.47 2.85
CA TYR A 88 -0.83 -6.47 1.64
C TYR A 88 -1.73 -7.71 1.59
N VAL A 89 -2.76 -7.63 0.78
CA VAL A 89 -3.63 -8.74 0.40
C VAL A 89 -3.70 -8.80 -1.12
N GLU A 90 -3.30 -9.92 -1.69
CA GLU A 90 -3.29 -10.15 -3.14
C GLU A 90 -4.60 -10.76 -3.64
N ASP A 91 -4.91 -10.53 -4.89
CA ASP A 91 -5.96 -11.23 -5.64
C ASP A 91 -7.32 -11.20 -4.91
N THR A 92 -7.77 -10.02 -4.53
CA THR A 92 -9.07 -9.87 -3.86
C THR A 92 -10.21 -10.30 -4.77
N VAL A 93 -11.27 -10.85 -4.15
CA VAL A 93 -12.43 -11.36 -4.88
C VAL A 93 -13.39 -10.21 -5.20
N PRO A 94 -13.67 -9.94 -6.48
CA PRO A 94 -14.66 -8.93 -6.87
C PRO A 94 -16.00 -9.14 -6.18
N LEU A 95 -16.67 -8.05 -5.82
CA LEU A 95 -18.00 -8.00 -5.18
C LEU A 95 -18.08 -8.60 -3.77
N SER A 96 -16.98 -9.10 -3.20
CA SER A 96 -16.96 -9.65 -1.84
C SER A 96 -17.20 -8.54 -0.81
N LEU A 97 -18.01 -8.85 0.20
CA LEU A 97 -18.25 -8.00 1.36
C LEU A 97 -17.37 -8.37 2.55
N ILE A 98 -16.50 -9.37 2.39
CA ILE A 98 -15.57 -9.80 3.45
C ILE A 98 -14.55 -8.69 3.66
N PRO A 99 -14.35 -8.21 4.91
CA PRO A 99 -13.35 -7.20 5.20
C PRO A 99 -11.93 -7.67 4.84
N ILE A 100 -11.16 -6.76 4.25
CA ILE A 100 -9.77 -6.95 3.86
C ILE A 100 -8.91 -6.15 4.82
N SER A 101 -8.10 -6.81 5.63
CA SER A 101 -7.25 -6.19 6.64
C SER A 101 -5.97 -7.01 6.83
N ILE A 102 -4.92 -6.37 7.33
CA ILE A 102 -3.64 -7.01 7.66
C ILE A 102 -3.39 -7.13 9.16
N ASN A 103 -4.34 -6.70 9.97
CA ASN A 103 -4.22 -6.71 11.45
C ASN A 103 -3.08 -5.81 11.98
N LYS A 104 -2.72 -4.78 11.25
CA LYS A 104 -1.72 -3.76 11.62
C LYS A 104 -2.26 -2.37 11.32
N LYS A 105 -1.76 -1.36 12.04
CA LYS A 105 -2.08 0.04 11.74
C LYS A 105 -1.45 0.47 10.42
N SER A 106 -2.19 1.24 9.65
CA SER A 106 -1.73 1.87 8.41
C SER A 106 -2.25 3.30 8.31
N LYS A 107 -1.55 4.14 7.55
CA LYS A 107 -1.95 5.52 7.26
C LYS A 107 -2.56 5.65 5.89
N TYR A 108 -2.09 4.84 4.95
CA TYR A 108 -2.57 4.83 3.58
C TYR A 108 -2.90 3.40 3.16
N VAL A 109 -3.82 3.31 2.21
CA VAL A 109 -4.09 2.08 1.48
C VAL A 109 -3.94 2.37 0.00
N LEU A 110 -3.23 1.53 -0.72
CA LEU A 110 -3.04 1.62 -2.17
C LEU A 110 -3.72 0.41 -2.83
N GLU A 111 -4.66 0.67 -3.71
CA GLU A 111 -5.29 -0.34 -4.56
C GLU A 111 -4.68 -0.33 -5.95
N MET A 112 -4.28 -1.48 -6.43
CA MET A 112 -3.73 -1.71 -7.77
C MET A 112 -4.41 -2.93 -8.41
N ASN A 113 -4.21 -3.12 -9.71
CA ASN A 113 -4.67 -4.36 -10.35
C ASN A 113 -4.14 -5.59 -9.62
N SER A 114 -4.97 -6.62 -9.53
CA SER A 114 -4.53 -7.95 -9.09
C SER A 114 -3.29 -8.41 -9.88
N GLY A 115 -2.31 -8.94 -9.18
CA GLY A 115 -1.01 -9.34 -9.73
C GLY A 115 0.06 -8.24 -9.73
N SER A 116 -0.27 -7.00 -9.37
CA SER A 116 0.69 -5.88 -9.35
C SER A 116 1.84 -6.12 -8.37
N ILE A 117 1.56 -6.70 -7.20
CA ILE A 117 2.59 -7.00 -6.20
C ILE A 117 3.65 -7.93 -6.79
N ARG A 118 3.23 -9.00 -7.46
CA ARG A 118 4.14 -9.94 -8.12
C ARG A 118 4.88 -9.29 -9.29
N LEU A 119 4.15 -8.57 -10.12
CA LEU A 119 4.68 -7.94 -11.32
C LEU A 119 5.76 -6.90 -11.02
N HIS A 120 5.56 -6.09 -9.98
CA HIS A 120 6.53 -5.09 -9.52
C HIS A 120 7.54 -5.64 -8.51
N ASN A 121 7.43 -6.91 -8.11
CA ASN A 121 8.24 -7.52 -7.06
C ASN A 121 8.25 -6.69 -5.78
N MET A 122 7.06 -6.29 -5.33
CA MET A 122 6.87 -5.52 -4.10
C MET A 122 6.99 -6.40 -2.87
N LYS A 123 7.65 -5.89 -1.84
CA LYS A 123 7.86 -6.57 -0.56
C LYS A 123 7.52 -5.65 0.60
N ILE A 124 7.17 -6.25 1.74
CA ILE A 124 7.08 -5.51 3.01
C ILE A 124 8.41 -4.79 3.22
N SER A 125 8.36 -3.56 3.70
CA SER A 125 9.47 -2.61 3.86
C SER A 125 9.89 -1.86 2.60
N ASP A 126 9.38 -2.18 1.43
CA ASP A 126 9.56 -1.35 0.24
C ASP A 126 8.78 -0.04 0.37
N ARG A 127 9.17 0.98 -0.37
CA ARG A 127 8.54 2.30 -0.34
C ARG A 127 7.80 2.60 -1.63
N ILE A 128 6.62 3.18 -1.49
CA ILE A 128 5.85 3.69 -2.63
C ILE A 128 6.16 5.18 -2.83
N MET A 129 6.54 5.53 -4.05
CA MET A 129 6.67 6.90 -4.52
C MET A 129 5.44 7.23 -5.36
N PHE A 130 4.43 7.83 -4.72
CA PHE A 130 3.14 8.08 -5.35
C PHE A 130 3.08 9.48 -5.94
N LYS A 131 2.65 9.56 -7.20
CA LYS A 131 2.39 10.82 -7.89
C LYS A 131 0.92 10.93 -8.21
N GLU A 132 0.27 11.95 -7.66
CA GLU A 132 -1.13 12.27 -7.98
C GLU A 132 -1.22 12.85 -9.39
N ILE A 133 -2.20 12.39 -10.14
CA ILE A 133 -2.53 12.87 -11.48
C ILE A 133 -3.95 13.44 -11.55
#